data_5e9f7becb8494caeaedc6aff026adefe
#
_entry.id   5e9f7becb8494caeaedc6aff026adefe
#
_cell.length_a   1.000
_cell.length_b   1.000
_cell.length_c   1.000
_cell.angle_alpha   90.00
_cell.angle_beta   90.00
_cell.angle_gamma   90.00
#
_symmetry.space_group_name_H-M   'P 1'
#
loop_
_entity.id
_entity.type
_entity.pdbx_description
1 polymer ?
#
loop_
_entity_poly.entity_id
_entity_poly.type
_entity_poly.pdbx_seq_one_letter_code
_entity_poly.pdbx_strand_id
1 'polypeptide(L)'
;KHESAYNLDGTYYDFDVTVDGMTRRAGDPYARACGVNGWRSMVIDLARTDPDGWERDAAPARQAEDIIYEIHVKDFSCDPSSGVPAHARGMYKALTLENTRFGLHGRRPTCLAHMKHLGVTHVQLMPVYDYATVDEGGDPQSFNWGYDPMNYNVPEGSYSTNPYDGSVRIREL
;
A
#
# COMPACT_ATOMS: atom_id res chain seq x y z
N LYS A 1 -6.31 -4.43 -27.99
CA LYS A 1 -5.90 -3.07 -27.56
C LYS A 1 -6.98 -2.11 -28.05
N HIS A 2 -7.70 -1.50 -27.14
CA HIS A 2 -8.62 -0.42 -27.48
C HIS A 2 -7.78 0.86 -27.51
N GLU A 3 -7.49 1.39 -28.68
CA GLU A 3 -6.90 2.72 -28.81
C GLU A 3 -8.04 3.74 -28.65
N SER A 4 -8.15 4.32 -27.46
CA SER A 4 -9.05 5.44 -27.23
C SER A 4 -8.34 6.74 -27.61
N ALA A 5 -9.03 7.62 -28.32
CA ALA A 5 -8.57 8.99 -28.57
C ALA A 5 -8.60 9.87 -27.29
N TYR A 6 -9.12 9.33 -26.20
CA TYR A 6 -9.26 10.02 -24.90
C TYR A 6 -8.33 9.40 -23.86
N ASN A 7 -7.76 10.23 -23.02
CA ASN A 7 -7.06 9.76 -21.83
C ASN A 7 -8.08 9.15 -20.86
N LEU A 8 -7.96 7.84 -20.60
CA LEU A 8 -8.85 7.10 -19.70
C LEU A 8 -8.26 6.95 -18.29
N ASP A 9 -7.05 7.47 -18.04
CA ASP A 9 -6.40 7.39 -16.73
C ASP A 9 -7.32 7.94 -15.63
N GLY A 10 -7.47 7.18 -14.54
CA GLY A 10 -8.38 7.51 -13.44
C GLY A 10 -9.86 7.16 -13.68
N THR A 11 -10.23 6.60 -14.86
CA THR A 11 -11.62 6.18 -15.10
C THR A 11 -11.89 4.80 -14.51
N TYR A 12 -13.10 4.62 -13.97
CA TYR A 12 -13.54 3.34 -13.43
C TYR A 12 -14.19 2.46 -14.51
N TYR A 13 -14.01 1.15 -14.37
CA TYR A 13 -14.63 0.15 -15.20
C TYR A 13 -14.98 -1.10 -14.41
N ASP A 14 -15.92 -1.89 -14.95
CA ASP A 14 -16.31 -3.20 -14.44
C ASP A 14 -16.59 -4.12 -15.62
N PHE A 15 -16.64 -5.41 -15.37
CA PHE A 15 -17.10 -6.41 -16.34
C PHE A 15 -18.48 -6.95 -15.95
N ASP A 16 -19.36 -7.10 -16.93
CA ASP A 16 -20.54 -7.93 -16.80
C ASP A 16 -20.19 -9.35 -17.27
N VAL A 17 -20.11 -10.29 -16.33
CA VAL A 17 -19.68 -11.68 -16.57
C VAL A 17 -20.91 -12.58 -16.55
N THR A 18 -21.14 -13.33 -17.63
CA THR A 18 -22.24 -14.28 -17.76
C THR A 18 -21.71 -15.70 -17.68
N VAL A 19 -22.18 -16.45 -16.67
CA VAL A 19 -21.90 -17.88 -16.48
C VAL A 19 -23.23 -18.58 -16.28
N ASP A 20 -23.46 -19.66 -17.00
CA ASP A 20 -24.70 -20.47 -16.95
C ASP A 20 -25.99 -19.63 -17.07
N GLY A 21 -25.95 -18.62 -17.93
CA GLY A 21 -27.09 -17.72 -18.18
C GLY A 21 -27.31 -16.66 -17.09
N MET A 22 -26.51 -16.62 -16.04
CA MET A 22 -26.56 -15.59 -15.00
C MET A 22 -25.47 -14.55 -15.22
N THR A 23 -25.87 -13.27 -15.34
CA THR A 23 -24.93 -12.14 -15.46
C THR A 23 -24.70 -11.50 -14.09
N ARG A 24 -23.42 -11.29 -13.76
CA ARG A 24 -22.99 -10.59 -12.55
C ARG A 24 -21.93 -9.57 -12.91
N ARG A 25 -21.99 -8.42 -12.25
CA ARG A 25 -20.93 -7.41 -12.36
C ARG A 25 -19.75 -7.84 -11.48
N ALA A 26 -18.54 -7.73 -12.03
CA ALA A 26 -17.29 -8.08 -11.35
C ALA A 26 -16.19 -7.07 -11.68
N GLY A 27 -15.29 -6.84 -10.73
CA GLY A 27 -14.02 -6.15 -10.99
C GLY A 27 -13.09 -6.98 -11.87
N ASP A 28 -12.06 -6.33 -12.37
CA ASP A 28 -11.00 -6.97 -13.16
C ASP A 28 -9.99 -7.64 -12.23
N PRO A 29 -9.79 -8.97 -12.28
CA PRO A 29 -8.80 -9.65 -11.44
C PRO A 29 -7.34 -9.23 -11.76
N TYR A 30 -7.12 -8.56 -12.89
CA TYR A 30 -5.81 -8.04 -13.29
C TYR A 30 -5.67 -6.53 -13.07
N ALA A 31 -6.67 -5.87 -12.48
CA ALA A 31 -6.57 -4.45 -12.15
C ALA A 31 -5.33 -4.16 -11.30
N ARG A 32 -4.69 -3.02 -11.56
CA ARG A 32 -3.55 -2.50 -10.78
C ARG A 32 -3.97 -1.36 -9.86
N ALA A 33 -5.15 -0.83 -10.07
CA ALA A 33 -5.77 0.19 -9.25
C ALA A 33 -7.28 -0.07 -9.14
N CYS A 34 -7.86 0.37 -8.04
CA CYS A 34 -9.29 0.36 -7.82
C CYS A 34 -9.74 1.65 -7.14
N GLY A 35 -11.05 1.86 -7.08
CA GLY A 35 -11.64 2.88 -6.22
C GLY A 35 -11.60 2.48 -4.75
N VAL A 36 -12.00 3.40 -3.88
CA VAL A 36 -12.12 3.16 -2.45
C VAL A 36 -12.95 1.90 -2.18
N ASN A 37 -12.50 1.09 -1.20
CA ASN A 37 -13.10 -0.20 -0.83
C ASN A 37 -13.09 -1.27 -1.96
N GLY A 38 -12.27 -1.11 -2.98
CA GLY A 38 -12.00 -2.17 -3.96
C GLY A 38 -13.12 -2.54 -4.93
N TRP A 39 -14.30 -1.89 -4.87
CA TRP A 39 -15.49 -2.31 -5.60
C TRP A 39 -15.40 -2.17 -7.13
N ARG A 40 -14.63 -1.23 -7.60
CA ARG A 40 -14.51 -0.92 -9.04
C ARG A 40 -13.06 -0.85 -9.46
N SER A 41 -12.75 -1.49 -10.55
CA SER A 41 -11.42 -1.38 -11.18
C SER A 41 -11.19 0.02 -11.74
N MET A 42 -9.93 0.48 -11.76
CA MET A 42 -9.54 1.78 -12.28
C MET A 42 -8.49 1.60 -13.38
N VAL A 43 -8.64 2.34 -14.47
CA VAL A 43 -7.58 2.48 -15.47
C VAL A 43 -6.47 3.36 -14.88
N ILE A 44 -5.25 2.89 -14.93
CA ILE A 44 -4.09 3.60 -14.38
C ILE A 44 -2.92 3.58 -15.35
N ASP A 45 -2.31 4.74 -15.57
CA ASP A 45 -1.02 4.85 -16.24
C ASP A 45 0.11 4.69 -15.22
N LEU A 46 0.70 3.49 -15.16
CA LEU A 46 1.74 3.15 -14.19
C LEU A 46 2.99 4.03 -14.32
N ALA A 47 3.31 4.54 -15.52
CA ALA A 47 4.45 5.41 -15.69
C ALA A 47 4.33 6.75 -14.93
N ARG A 48 3.12 7.11 -14.51
CA ARG A 48 2.84 8.29 -13.70
C ARG A 48 2.87 8.04 -12.20
N THR A 49 3.04 6.78 -11.79
CA THR A 49 3.04 6.38 -10.37
C THR A 49 4.44 6.18 -9.81
N ASP A 50 5.47 6.20 -10.65
CA ASP A 50 6.84 6.08 -10.22
C ASP A 50 7.24 7.25 -9.31
N PRO A 51 7.79 7.00 -8.11
CA PRO A 51 8.32 8.05 -7.27
C PRO A 51 9.62 8.64 -7.85
N ASP A 52 9.99 9.82 -7.37
CA ASP A 52 11.24 10.49 -7.80
C ASP A 52 12.45 9.59 -7.54
N GLY A 53 13.23 9.35 -8.58
CA GLY A 53 14.43 8.54 -8.48
C GLY A 53 14.21 7.03 -8.71
N TRP A 54 13.00 6.60 -8.99
CA TRP A 54 12.65 5.19 -9.26
C TRP A 54 13.55 4.55 -10.34
N GLU A 55 13.93 5.32 -11.35
CA GLU A 55 14.81 4.86 -12.44
C GLU A 55 16.22 4.51 -11.96
N ARG A 56 16.60 4.91 -10.74
CA ARG A 56 17.91 4.62 -10.12
C ARG A 56 17.81 3.56 -9.03
N ASP A 57 16.59 3.10 -8.73
CA ASP A 57 16.41 2.06 -7.72
C ASP A 57 17.03 0.74 -8.19
N ALA A 58 17.80 0.14 -7.32
CA ALA A 58 18.48 -1.13 -7.58
C ALA A 58 18.51 -1.98 -6.31
N ALA A 59 18.30 -3.28 -6.46
CA ALA A 59 18.46 -4.20 -5.36
C ALA A 59 19.87 -4.09 -4.77
N PRO A 60 20.02 -3.99 -3.44
CA PRO A 60 21.33 -3.96 -2.81
C PRO A 60 22.10 -5.25 -3.06
N ALA A 61 23.43 -5.16 -3.02
CA ALA A 61 24.27 -6.34 -3.14
C ALA A 61 23.95 -7.35 -2.02
N ARG A 62 23.86 -8.63 -2.39
CA ARG A 62 23.58 -9.71 -1.43
C ARG A 62 24.66 -9.75 -0.35
N GLN A 63 24.22 -9.80 0.91
CA GLN A 63 25.09 -9.98 2.07
C GLN A 63 25.25 -11.48 2.39
N ALA A 64 26.24 -11.80 3.22
CA ALA A 64 26.51 -13.20 3.60
C ALA A 64 25.42 -13.81 4.50
N GLU A 65 24.74 -12.98 5.28
CA GLU A 65 23.68 -13.38 6.21
C GLU A 65 22.47 -12.50 6.00
N ASP A 66 21.29 -13.12 5.94
CA ASP A 66 20.01 -12.43 5.77
C ASP A 66 19.29 -12.37 7.13
N ILE A 67 18.86 -11.17 7.53
CA ILE A 67 18.00 -10.95 8.70
C ILE A 67 16.67 -10.43 8.20
N ILE A 68 15.64 -11.27 8.25
CA ILE A 68 14.29 -10.97 7.79
C ILE A 68 13.45 -10.48 8.97
N TYR A 69 12.78 -9.36 8.80
CA TYR A 69 11.89 -8.79 9.80
C TYR A 69 10.49 -8.62 9.18
N GLU A 70 9.51 -9.35 9.72
CA GLU A 70 8.13 -9.25 9.26
C GLU A 70 7.41 -8.13 9.99
N ILE A 71 6.67 -7.30 9.25
CA ILE A 71 5.89 -6.19 9.80
C ILE A 71 4.50 -6.11 9.20
N HIS A 72 3.56 -5.62 10.02
CA HIS A 72 2.26 -5.14 9.57
C HIS A 72 2.34 -3.63 9.40
N VAL A 73 1.96 -3.10 8.23
CA VAL A 73 2.14 -1.66 7.88
C VAL A 73 1.54 -0.73 8.94
N LYS A 74 0.30 -0.99 9.36
CA LYS A 74 -0.37 -0.15 10.36
C LYS A 74 0.28 -0.29 11.74
N ASP A 75 0.42 -1.50 12.25
CA ASP A 75 0.91 -1.74 13.62
C ASP A 75 2.31 -1.19 13.85
N PHE A 76 3.14 -1.21 12.82
CA PHE A 76 4.52 -0.79 12.91
C PHE A 76 4.70 0.67 13.33
N SER A 77 3.71 1.53 13.08
CA SER A 77 3.85 2.96 13.30
C SER A 77 2.62 3.68 13.87
N CYS A 78 1.48 3.00 14.06
CA CYS A 78 0.22 3.65 14.43
C CYS A 78 0.23 4.28 15.84
N ASP A 79 1.00 3.71 16.78
CA ASP A 79 1.08 4.25 18.14
C ASP A 79 1.75 5.63 18.15
N PRO A 80 1.20 6.62 18.88
CA PRO A 80 1.79 7.94 18.99
C PRO A 80 3.23 7.94 19.52
N SER A 81 3.60 6.95 20.32
CA SER A 81 4.97 6.81 20.85
C SER A 81 5.99 6.42 19.78
N SER A 82 5.56 5.98 18.60
CA SER A 82 6.44 5.68 17.46
C SER A 82 7.27 6.89 17.01
N GLY A 83 6.83 8.12 17.34
CA GLY A 83 7.45 9.35 16.87
C GLY A 83 7.12 9.69 15.39
N VAL A 84 6.27 8.88 14.75
CA VAL A 84 5.76 9.16 13.41
C VAL A 84 4.73 10.29 13.48
N PRO A 85 4.78 11.29 12.59
CA PRO A 85 3.77 12.35 12.51
C PRO A 85 2.36 11.77 12.29
N ALA A 86 1.36 12.37 12.91
CA ALA A 86 -0.01 11.85 12.92
C ALA A 86 -0.58 11.54 11.52
N HIS A 87 -0.22 12.34 10.50
CA HIS A 87 -0.68 12.19 9.12
C HIS A 87 -0.02 11.02 8.35
N ALA A 88 0.99 10.37 8.93
CA ALA A 88 1.69 9.24 8.31
C ALA A 88 1.62 7.96 9.17
N ARG A 89 1.03 8.02 10.37
CA ARG A 89 0.94 6.86 11.27
C ARG A 89 0.09 5.76 10.67
N GLY A 90 0.60 4.54 10.69
CA GLY A 90 -0.09 3.38 10.17
C GLY A 90 -0.17 3.32 8.64
N MET A 91 0.58 4.16 7.94
CA MET A 91 0.56 4.30 6.49
C MET A 91 1.89 3.90 5.85
N TYR A 92 1.89 3.61 4.54
CA TYR A 92 3.11 3.32 3.77
C TYR A 92 4.21 4.36 4.01
N LYS A 93 3.86 5.64 4.02
CA LYS A 93 4.81 6.75 4.25
C LYS A 93 5.56 6.69 5.58
N ALA A 94 5.03 6.01 6.58
CA ALA A 94 5.75 5.83 7.83
C ALA A 94 7.06 5.06 7.65
N LEU A 95 7.11 4.15 6.66
CA LEU A 95 8.27 3.33 6.35
C LEU A 95 9.41 4.09 5.68
N THR A 96 9.15 5.30 5.17
CA THR A 96 10.18 6.15 4.56
C THR A 96 10.86 7.12 5.56
N LEU A 97 10.38 7.17 6.81
CA LEU A 97 10.89 8.12 7.80
C LEU A 97 12.12 7.56 8.52
N GLU A 98 13.26 8.16 8.28
CA GLU A 98 14.57 7.64 8.74
C GLU A 98 14.92 7.96 10.19
N ASN A 99 14.35 9.01 10.79
CA ASN A 99 14.81 9.57 12.07
C ASN A 99 13.76 9.52 13.17
N THR A 100 12.80 8.60 13.10
CA THR A 100 11.77 8.44 14.12
C THR A 100 12.35 7.88 15.42
N ARG A 101 11.82 8.35 16.56
CA ARG A 101 12.29 7.98 17.89
C ARG A 101 11.12 7.82 18.85
N PHE A 102 11.28 6.97 19.85
CA PHE A 102 10.29 6.72 20.88
C PHE A 102 10.01 7.99 21.69
N GLY A 103 8.76 8.48 21.61
CA GLY A 103 8.32 9.70 22.27
C GLY A 103 8.99 10.98 21.75
N LEU A 104 8.53 12.14 22.21
CA LEU A 104 8.98 13.46 21.72
C LEU A 104 10.48 13.75 21.95
N HIS A 105 11.11 13.12 22.96
CA HIS A 105 12.51 13.36 23.34
C HIS A 105 13.31 12.05 23.49
N GLY A 106 12.80 10.97 22.94
CA GLY A 106 13.38 9.64 23.06
C GLY A 106 14.74 9.50 22.37
N ARG A 107 15.62 8.71 22.99
CA ARG A 107 16.91 8.35 22.38
C ARG A 107 16.85 7.04 21.60
N ARG A 108 15.78 6.23 21.77
CA ARG A 108 15.64 4.93 21.12
C ARG A 108 15.07 5.12 19.72
N PRO A 109 15.70 4.57 18.69
CA PRO A 109 15.17 4.62 17.34
C PRO A 109 13.88 3.78 17.24
N THR A 110 12.97 4.20 16.37
CA THR A 110 11.73 3.49 16.04
C THR A 110 11.62 3.29 14.55
N CYS A 111 10.66 2.50 14.10
CA CYS A 111 10.35 2.25 12.70
C CYS A 111 11.60 1.91 11.86
N LEU A 112 11.81 2.54 10.72
CA LEU A 112 12.95 2.30 9.84
C LEU A 112 14.30 2.46 10.56
N ALA A 113 14.42 3.48 11.41
CA ALA A 113 15.65 3.69 12.19
C ALA A 113 15.94 2.52 13.15
N HIS A 114 14.90 1.90 13.72
CA HIS A 114 15.04 0.70 14.56
C HIS A 114 15.50 -0.51 13.74
N MET A 115 14.90 -0.76 12.58
CA MET A 115 15.30 -1.86 11.69
C MET A 115 16.77 -1.73 11.26
N LYS A 116 17.19 -0.52 10.87
CA LYS A 116 18.60 -0.23 10.55
C LYS A 116 19.53 -0.50 11.76
N HIS A 117 19.11 -0.12 12.97
CA HIS A 117 19.87 -0.37 14.19
C HIS A 117 20.01 -1.86 14.52
N LEU A 118 19.01 -2.67 14.23
CA LEU A 118 19.03 -4.13 14.40
C LEU A 118 19.85 -4.86 13.32
N GLY A 119 20.23 -4.19 12.24
CA GLY A 119 20.90 -4.81 11.11
C GLY A 119 19.98 -5.64 10.22
N VAL A 120 18.68 -5.32 10.21
CA VAL A 120 17.70 -5.97 9.30
C VAL A 120 18.12 -5.75 7.86
N THR A 121 18.17 -6.82 7.08
CA THR A 121 18.54 -6.80 5.66
C THR A 121 17.33 -6.86 4.75
N HIS A 122 16.26 -7.50 5.20
CA HIS A 122 15.04 -7.71 4.43
C HIS A 122 13.80 -7.45 5.31
N VAL A 123 12.85 -6.72 4.76
CA VAL A 123 11.55 -6.51 5.39
C VAL A 123 10.52 -7.34 4.62
N GLN A 124 9.80 -8.20 5.33
CA GLN A 124 8.64 -8.89 4.80
C GLN A 124 7.40 -8.12 5.25
N LEU A 125 6.69 -7.53 4.31
CA LEU A 125 5.41 -6.91 4.61
C LEU A 125 4.33 -8.00 4.74
N MET A 126 3.55 -7.97 5.82
CA MET A 126 2.26 -8.65 5.87
C MET A 126 1.37 -8.09 4.75
N PRO A 127 0.24 -8.74 4.38
CA PRO A 127 -0.49 -8.41 3.17
C PRO A 127 -0.71 -6.92 2.99
N VAL A 128 -0.34 -6.43 1.80
CA VAL A 128 -0.47 -5.01 1.37
C VAL A 128 -1.41 -4.85 0.17
N TYR A 129 -2.01 -5.96 -0.29
CA TYR A 129 -3.05 -5.92 -1.30
C TYR A 129 -4.39 -5.50 -0.69
N ASP A 130 -5.28 -5.02 -1.54
CA ASP A 130 -6.63 -4.58 -1.20
C ASP A 130 -7.46 -5.72 -0.60
N TYR A 131 -8.00 -5.52 0.60
CA TYR A 131 -8.78 -6.49 1.37
C TYR A 131 -10.17 -5.94 1.73
N ALA A 132 -11.12 -6.84 2.07
CA ALA A 132 -12.55 -6.55 2.00
C ALA A 132 -13.16 -5.88 3.24
N THR A 133 -12.61 -6.10 4.44
CA THR A 133 -13.36 -5.86 5.69
C THR A 133 -12.99 -4.59 6.45
N VAL A 134 -12.28 -3.67 5.82
CA VAL A 134 -12.05 -2.32 6.35
C VAL A 134 -12.67 -1.30 5.40
N ASP A 135 -13.38 -0.33 5.93
CA ASP A 135 -13.76 0.86 5.18
C ASP A 135 -12.53 1.78 5.07
N GLU A 136 -11.92 1.80 3.89
CA GLU A 136 -10.68 2.56 3.63
C GLU A 136 -10.83 4.06 3.84
N GLY A 137 -12.04 4.61 3.66
CA GLY A 137 -12.38 6.02 3.90
C GLY A 137 -12.93 6.30 5.29
N GLY A 138 -13.08 5.25 6.12
CA GLY A 138 -13.72 5.30 7.42
C GLY A 138 -12.78 5.58 8.59
N ASP A 139 -12.97 4.84 9.68
CA ASP A 139 -12.18 5.00 10.90
C ASP A 139 -10.73 4.56 10.69
N PRO A 140 -9.75 5.48 10.83
CA PRO A 140 -8.32 5.15 10.67
C PRO A 140 -7.81 4.17 11.73
N GLN A 141 -8.58 3.88 12.79
CA GLN A 141 -8.24 2.87 13.80
C GLN A 141 -8.69 1.46 13.38
N SER A 142 -9.52 1.32 12.35
CA SER A 142 -9.93 0.02 11.84
C SER A 142 -8.72 -0.84 11.51
N PHE A 143 -8.75 -2.10 11.96
CA PHE A 143 -7.62 -3.03 11.82
C PHE A 143 -8.04 -4.28 11.08
N ASN A 144 -7.16 -4.74 10.19
CA ASN A 144 -7.26 -6.03 9.51
C ASN A 144 -5.86 -6.57 9.29
N TRP A 145 -5.68 -7.88 9.42
CA TRP A 145 -4.42 -8.55 9.13
C TRP A 145 -4.10 -8.62 7.63
N GLY A 146 -5.11 -8.39 6.78
CA GLY A 146 -4.99 -8.39 5.33
C GLY A 146 -5.17 -9.75 4.66
N TYR A 147 -5.60 -10.78 5.37
CA TYR A 147 -5.74 -12.14 4.83
C TYR A 147 -7.13 -12.46 4.25
N ASP A 148 -7.92 -11.45 3.95
CA ASP A 148 -9.21 -11.53 3.24
C ASP A 148 -9.17 -10.73 1.93
N PRO A 149 -8.32 -11.12 0.95
CA PRO A 149 -8.04 -10.35 -0.25
C PRO A 149 -9.29 -10.16 -1.11
N MET A 150 -9.45 -8.95 -1.62
CA MET A 150 -10.44 -8.59 -2.63
C MET A 150 -9.78 -8.41 -4.00
N ASN A 151 -8.70 -7.63 -4.05
CA ASN A 151 -7.95 -7.38 -5.28
C ASN A 151 -6.45 -7.59 -5.06
N TYR A 152 -5.92 -8.75 -5.46
CA TYR A 152 -4.52 -9.15 -5.20
C TYR A 152 -3.45 -8.26 -5.83
N ASN A 153 -3.76 -7.54 -6.91
CA ASN A 153 -2.79 -6.73 -7.63
C ASN A 153 -2.93 -5.22 -7.35
N VAL A 154 -3.74 -4.86 -6.36
CA VAL A 154 -4.04 -3.47 -5.98
C VAL A 154 -3.50 -3.23 -4.58
N PRO A 155 -2.77 -2.14 -4.32
CA PRO A 155 -2.36 -1.77 -2.97
C PRO A 155 -3.55 -1.40 -2.08
N GLU A 156 -3.49 -1.79 -0.82
CA GLU A 156 -4.49 -1.48 0.21
C GLU A 156 -4.62 0.02 0.45
N GLY A 157 -5.84 0.53 0.38
CA GLY A 157 -6.11 1.95 0.48
C GLY A 157 -6.05 2.51 1.89
N SER A 158 -6.37 1.71 2.92
CA SER A 158 -6.30 2.17 4.32
C SER A 158 -4.88 2.45 4.81
N TYR A 159 -3.86 2.03 4.05
CA TYR A 159 -2.45 2.35 4.30
C TYR A 159 -1.95 3.55 3.49
N SER A 160 -2.79 4.10 2.60
CA SER A 160 -2.46 5.27 1.79
C SER A 160 -2.93 6.57 2.45
N THR A 161 -2.23 7.66 2.18
CA THR A 161 -2.66 8.99 2.61
C THR A 161 -3.89 9.51 1.87
N ASN A 162 -4.24 8.89 0.74
CA ASN A 162 -5.47 9.14 -0.01
C ASN A 162 -6.05 7.84 -0.57
N PRO A 163 -6.98 7.19 0.13
CA PRO A 163 -7.60 5.95 -0.33
C PRO A 163 -8.47 6.10 -1.58
N TYR A 164 -8.86 7.32 -1.93
CA TYR A 164 -9.72 7.61 -3.09
C TYR A 164 -8.94 7.72 -4.41
N ASP A 165 -7.61 7.74 -4.36
CA ASP A 165 -6.75 7.88 -5.52
C ASP A 165 -5.82 6.67 -5.68
N GLY A 166 -6.12 5.81 -6.64
CA GLY A 166 -5.33 4.60 -6.91
C GLY A 166 -3.87 4.89 -7.27
N SER A 167 -3.57 6.05 -7.86
CA SER A 167 -2.19 6.44 -8.18
C SER A 167 -1.37 6.76 -6.93
N VAL A 168 -2.02 7.34 -5.91
CA VAL A 168 -1.38 7.64 -4.63
C VAL A 168 -1.02 6.36 -3.90
N ARG A 169 -1.93 5.37 -3.86
CA ARG A 169 -1.68 4.06 -3.24
C ARG A 169 -0.43 3.39 -3.82
N ILE A 170 -0.34 3.36 -5.16
CA ILE A 170 0.79 2.71 -5.87
C ILE A 170 2.10 3.44 -5.59
N ARG A 171 2.08 4.78 -5.64
CA ARG A 171 3.29 5.58 -5.43
C ARG A 171 3.83 5.48 -4.00
N GLU A 172 2.95 5.31 -3.01
CA GLU A 172 3.33 5.26 -1.61
C GLU A 172 3.83 3.89 -1.17
N LEU A 173 3.37 2.79 -1.82
CA LEU A 173 3.86 1.44 -1.61
C LEU A 173 5.23 1.23 -2.25
#